data_cc8fc874cb623130b907b967363e320c
#
_entry.id   cc8fc874cb623130b907b967363e320c
#
_cell.length_a   1.000
_cell.length_b   1.000
_cell.length_c   1.000
_cell.angle_alpha   90.00
_cell.angle_beta   90.00
_cell.angle_gamma   90.00
#
_symmetry.space_group_name_H-M   'P 1'
#
loop_
_entity.id
_entity.type
_entity.pdbx_description
1 polymer ?
#
loop_
_entity_poly.entity_id
_entity_poly.type
_entity_poly.pdbx_seq_one_letter_code
_entity_poly.pdbx_strand_id
1 'polypeptide(L)'
;MAGNPNFGNLYSTSIDNYTPVLADNYTANSKLLSFLKKAGNVKTEDGGVEILQNLEFAENGAYNRYDGAQAWDLESKKFATAASFARKKVAVTLVVTGSELMANEGKSRMIDLIASKIKNASKTLQNGLAADVYSDGSDALQIGGLRYLVSDTPSSGTVGGIDASAADNAWWRNYKGTCTFASD
;
A
#
# COMPACT_ATOMS: atom_id res chain seq x y z
N MET A 1 16.93 39.56 -0.29
CA MET A 1 17.63 38.30 0.06
C MET A 1 16.57 37.30 0.44
N ALA A 2 16.39 36.25 -0.36
CA ALA A 2 15.52 35.16 0.03
C ALA A 2 16.19 34.42 1.21
N GLY A 3 15.56 34.45 2.39
CA GLY A 3 16.05 33.73 3.55
C GLY A 3 16.17 32.24 3.23
N ASN A 4 17.24 31.61 3.69
CA ASN A 4 17.41 30.15 3.56
C ASN A 4 16.20 29.46 4.21
N PRO A 5 15.37 28.71 3.47
CA PRO A 5 14.15 28.08 4.01
C PRO A 5 14.43 27.11 5.16
N ASN A 6 15.66 26.63 5.29
CA ASN A 6 16.08 25.76 6.38
C ASN A 6 16.36 26.52 7.68
N PHE A 7 16.60 27.82 7.60
CA PHE A 7 16.88 28.66 8.77
C PHE A 7 15.64 28.89 9.63
N GLY A 8 14.46 28.94 8.99
CA GLY A 8 13.18 29.06 9.70
C GLY A 8 12.87 27.88 10.61
N ASN A 9 13.24 26.67 10.21
CA ASN A 9 13.04 25.48 11.03
C ASN A 9 13.96 25.46 12.29
N LEU A 10 15.17 25.99 12.18
CA LEU A 10 16.09 26.12 13.31
C LEU A 10 15.72 27.29 14.21
N TYR A 11 15.27 28.39 13.63
CA TYR A 11 14.89 29.60 14.35
C TYR A 11 13.64 29.39 15.23
N SER A 12 12.63 28.73 14.69
CA SER A 12 11.39 28.43 15.44
C SER A 12 11.59 27.45 16.58
N THR A 13 12.61 26.59 16.52
CA THR A 13 12.94 25.64 17.60
C THR A 13 13.92 26.22 18.64
N SER A 14 14.59 27.37 18.33
CA SER A 14 15.65 27.93 19.17
C SER A 14 15.19 29.07 20.07
N ILE A 15 14.09 29.75 19.75
CA ILE A 15 13.75 31.05 20.37
C ILE A 15 12.64 30.98 21.40
N ASP A 16 11.65 30.08 21.24
CA ASP A 16 10.55 30.02 22.18
C ASP A 16 10.56 28.77 23.04
N ASN A 17 10.65 28.99 24.34
CA ASN A 17 10.50 28.00 25.40
C ASN A 17 10.89 26.57 25.05
N TYR A 18 12.14 26.32 25.25
CA TYR A 18 12.86 25.08 25.19
C TYR A 18 12.05 23.87 25.64
N THR A 19 11.49 23.14 24.68
CA THR A 19 11.07 21.76 24.86
C THR A 19 12.07 20.88 24.11
N PRO A 20 12.86 20.05 24.79
CA PRO A 20 13.88 19.21 24.14
C PRO A 20 13.27 18.12 23.24
N VAL A 21 11.96 17.99 23.23
CA VAL A 21 11.22 17.01 22.45
C VAL A 21 10.33 17.73 21.44
N LEU A 22 10.52 17.46 20.15
CA LEU A 22 9.61 17.91 19.09
C LEU A 22 8.24 17.25 19.30
N ALA A 23 7.21 18.09 19.48
CA ALA A 23 5.85 17.61 19.53
C ALA A 23 5.46 16.95 18.18
N ASP A 24 4.83 15.78 18.26
CA ASP A 24 4.42 15.02 17.10
C ASP A 24 2.95 15.33 16.74
N ASN A 25 2.75 16.31 15.88
CA ASN A 25 1.43 16.67 15.37
C ASN A 25 1.12 16.05 14.00
N TYR A 26 2.03 15.22 13.47
CA TYR A 26 1.99 14.79 12.06
C TYR A 26 1.82 13.28 11.86
N THR A 27 1.95 12.46 12.91
CA THR A 27 1.88 11.01 12.73
C THR A 27 0.44 10.53 12.54
N ALA A 28 0.13 10.07 11.33
CA ALA A 28 -1.09 9.32 11.07
C ALA A 28 -0.86 7.84 11.40
N ASN A 29 -1.67 7.30 12.29
CA ASN A 29 -1.61 5.89 12.67
C ASN A 29 -2.42 5.05 11.68
N SER A 30 -1.76 4.27 10.83
CA SER A 30 -2.43 3.26 10.00
C SER A 30 -2.78 2.04 10.84
N LYS A 31 -3.98 2.04 11.41
CA LYS A 31 -4.52 0.90 12.18
C LYS A 31 -4.68 -0.34 11.29
N LEU A 32 -5.07 -0.16 10.02
CA LEU A 32 -5.24 -1.26 9.07
C LEU A 32 -3.94 -2.01 8.80
N LEU A 33 -2.85 -1.29 8.51
CA LEU A 33 -1.55 -1.92 8.27
C LEU A 33 -1.05 -2.69 9.50
N SER A 34 -1.24 -2.11 10.69
CA SER A 34 -0.92 -2.78 11.95
C SER A 34 -1.76 -4.03 12.19
N PHE A 35 -3.04 -3.99 11.85
CA PHE A 35 -3.93 -5.14 11.95
C PHE A 35 -3.52 -6.25 10.98
N LEU A 36 -3.25 -5.92 9.71
CA LEU A 36 -2.79 -6.89 8.70
C LEU A 36 -1.48 -7.57 9.10
N LYS A 37 -0.54 -6.81 9.66
CA LYS A 37 0.71 -7.37 10.20
C LYS A 37 0.47 -8.32 11.36
N LYS A 38 -0.39 -7.95 12.31
CA LYS A 38 -0.74 -8.79 13.47
C LYS A 38 -1.50 -10.06 13.06
N ALA A 39 -2.34 -9.97 12.03
CA ALA A 39 -3.08 -11.10 11.48
C ALA A 39 -2.21 -12.05 10.62
N GLY A 40 -0.93 -11.74 10.40
CA GLY A 40 -0.03 -12.55 9.58
C GLY A 40 -0.31 -12.47 8.07
N ASN A 41 -1.13 -11.52 7.63
CA ASN A 41 -1.51 -11.36 6.22
C ASN A 41 -0.49 -10.55 5.39
N VAL A 42 0.64 -10.18 6.00
CA VAL A 42 1.75 -9.52 5.32
C VAL A 42 2.84 -10.54 5.05
N LYS A 43 3.06 -10.84 3.78
CA LYS A 43 4.13 -11.73 3.33
C LYS A 43 5.33 -10.93 2.88
N THR A 44 6.51 -11.45 3.13
CA THR A 44 7.77 -10.91 2.59
C THR A 44 8.19 -11.78 1.43
N GLU A 45 8.42 -11.18 0.28
CA GLU A 45 8.86 -11.83 -0.95
C GLU A 45 10.29 -11.43 -1.26
N ASP A 46 11.18 -12.39 -1.41
CA ASP A 46 12.59 -12.20 -1.73
C ASP A 46 12.81 -12.21 -3.24
N GLY A 47 13.08 -11.02 -3.83
CA GLY A 47 13.44 -10.90 -5.24
C GLY A 47 12.25 -10.98 -6.22
N GLY A 48 12.56 -11.09 -7.52
CA GLY A 48 11.59 -11.13 -8.62
C GLY A 48 11.19 -9.74 -9.16
N VAL A 49 10.73 -9.71 -10.41
CA VAL A 49 10.26 -8.50 -11.10
C VAL A 49 8.81 -8.20 -10.74
N GLU A 50 8.01 -9.23 -10.58
CA GLU A 50 6.58 -9.19 -10.30
C GLU A 50 6.23 -10.09 -9.13
N ILE A 51 5.12 -9.81 -8.49
CA ILE A 51 4.51 -10.65 -7.46
C ILE A 51 3.40 -11.43 -8.13
N LEU A 52 3.54 -12.76 -8.17
CA LEU A 52 2.54 -13.66 -8.74
C LEU A 52 1.71 -14.28 -7.62
N GLN A 53 0.40 -14.14 -7.74
CA GLN A 53 -0.56 -14.80 -6.86
C GLN A 53 -1.31 -15.86 -7.65
N ASN A 54 -1.04 -17.13 -7.36
CA ASN A 54 -1.76 -18.25 -7.97
C ASN A 54 -3.21 -18.28 -7.46
N LEU A 55 -4.13 -18.47 -8.39
CA LEU A 55 -5.57 -18.46 -8.15
C LEU A 55 -6.18 -19.72 -8.77
N GLU A 56 -7.00 -20.41 -8.00
CA GLU A 56 -7.88 -21.48 -8.45
C GLU A 56 -9.30 -20.91 -8.54
N PHE A 57 -9.93 -20.98 -9.69
CA PHE A 57 -11.18 -20.28 -9.98
C PHE A 57 -12.33 -21.19 -10.39
N ALA A 58 -12.09 -22.45 -10.69
CA ALA A 58 -13.11 -23.39 -11.12
C ALA A 58 -12.87 -24.79 -10.56
N GLU A 59 -13.95 -25.48 -10.30
CA GLU A 59 -13.92 -26.91 -10.01
C GLU A 59 -13.69 -27.71 -11.29
N ASN A 60 -13.09 -28.89 -11.14
CA ASN A 60 -12.98 -29.82 -12.22
C ASN A 60 -14.33 -30.51 -12.50
N GLY A 61 -15.20 -29.95 -13.29
CA GLY A 61 -16.55 -30.46 -13.58
C GLY A 61 -16.68 -31.93 -14.07
N ALA A 62 -15.65 -32.73 -13.88
CA ALA A 62 -15.59 -34.15 -14.25
C ALA A 62 -16.08 -35.10 -13.15
N TYR A 63 -16.77 -34.59 -12.11
CA TYR A 63 -17.39 -35.45 -11.10
C TYR A 63 -18.66 -36.08 -11.64
N ASN A 64 -18.64 -37.40 -11.85
CA ASN A 64 -19.78 -38.15 -12.36
C ASN A 64 -20.12 -39.32 -11.44
N ARG A 65 -21.42 -39.57 -11.24
CA ARG A 65 -21.92 -40.80 -10.66
C ARG A 65 -22.26 -41.77 -11.81
N TYR A 66 -21.84 -43.00 -11.71
CA TYR A 66 -22.02 -43.98 -12.80
C TYR A 66 -22.69 -45.26 -12.32
N ASP A 67 -23.42 -45.85 -13.22
CA ASP A 67 -23.96 -47.20 -13.08
C ASP A 67 -23.71 -47.92 -14.41
N GLY A 68 -22.79 -48.91 -14.39
CA GLY A 68 -22.40 -49.66 -15.57
C GLY A 68 -21.41 -48.90 -16.51
N ALA A 69 -21.45 -49.20 -17.80
CA ALA A 69 -20.57 -48.61 -18.81
C ALA A 69 -21.08 -47.24 -19.27
N GLN A 70 -20.36 -46.15 -18.99
CA GLN A 70 -20.67 -44.78 -19.39
C GLN A 70 -19.49 -44.13 -20.10
N ALA A 71 -19.76 -43.25 -21.06
CA ALA A 71 -18.73 -42.39 -21.65
C ALA A 71 -18.39 -41.24 -20.68
N TRP A 72 -17.12 -41.03 -20.48
CA TRP A 72 -16.58 -40.00 -19.60
C TRP A 72 -16.15 -38.78 -20.43
N ASP A 73 -16.37 -37.57 -19.89
CA ASP A 73 -15.79 -36.34 -20.42
C ASP A 73 -14.30 -36.31 -20.03
N LEU A 74 -13.45 -36.46 -21.03
CA LEU A 74 -11.98 -36.49 -20.87
C LEU A 74 -11.34 -35.17 -21.25
N GLU A 75 -12.10 -34.08 -21.40
CA GLU A 75 -11.56 -32.79 -21.73
C GLU A 75 -10.81 -32.17 -20.54
N SER A 76 -9.63 -31.65 -20.83
CA SER A 76 -8.86 -30.88 -19.84
C SER A 76 -9.49 -29.49 -19.67
N LYS A 77 -9.96 -29.20 -18.47
CA LYS A 77 -10.57 -27.90 -18.13
C LYS A 77 -9.57 -27.00 -17.40
N LYS A 78 -9.54 -25.73 -17.79
CA LYS A 78 -8.72 -24.73 -17.12
C LYS A 78 -9.32 -24.39 -15.76
N PHE A 79 -8.59 -24.65 -14.67
CA PHE A 79 -9.06 -24.45 -13.31
C PHE A 79 -8.22 -23.44 -12.51
N ALA A 80 -7.03 -23.09 -13.00
CA ALA A 80 -6.11 -22.20 -12.30
C ALA A 80 -5.54 -21.12 -13.22
N THR A 81 -5.22 -20.00 -12.64
CA THR A 81 -4.53 -18.87 -13.28
C THR A 81 -3.64 -18.16 -12.26
N ALA A 82 -2.92 -17.12 -12.66
CA ALA A 82 -2.13 -16.29 -11.75
C ALA A 82 -2.45 -14.81 -11.97
N ALA A 83 -2.63 -14.07 -10.89
CA ALA A 83 -2.63 -12.63 -10.92
C ALA A 83 -1.20 -12.11 -10.75
N SER A 84 -0.80 -11.11 -11.55
CA SER A 84 0.52 -10.51 -11.56
C SER A 84 0.43 -9.05 -11.09
N PHE A 85 1.29 -8.69 -10.15
CA PHE A 85 1.39 -7.34 -9.62
C PHE A 85 2.82 -6.82 -9.75
N ALA A 86 2.98 -5.67 -10.42
CA ALA A 86 4.28 -5.03 -10.55
C ALA A 86 4.78 -4.51 -9.20
N ARG A 87 6.06 -4.71 -8.90
CA ARG A 87 6.70 -4.20 -7.70
C ARG A 87 6.86 -2.69 -7.77
N LYS A 88 6.45 -1.98 -6.72
CA LYS A 88 6.60 -0.54 -6.57
C LYS A 88 7.70 -0.23 -5.56
N LYS A 89 8.38 0.91 -5.75
CA LYS A 89 9.49 1.34 -4.89
C LYS A 89 9.13 2.66 -4.25
N VAL A 90 9.35 2.76 -2.95
CA VAL A 90 9.13 3.99 -2.18
C VAL A 90 10.43 4.40 -1.52
N ALA A 91 10.77 5.69 -1.58
CA ALA A 91 11.95 6.25 -0.95
C ALA A 91 11.62 7.62 -0.34
N VAL A 92 12.25 7.92 0.78
CA VAL A 92 12.24 9.26 1.39
C VAL A 92 13.68 9.75 1.44
N THR A 93 13.93 10.90 0.83
CA THR A 93 15.25 11.54 0.83
C THR A 93 15.42 12.39 2.08
N LEU A 94 16.61 12.32 2.66
CA LEU A 94 17.02 13.13 3.78
C LEU A 94 18.22 13.97 3.38
N VAL A 95 18.09 15.29 3.50
CA VAL A 95 19.18 16.23 3.19
C VAL A 95 19.55 16.98 4.45
N VAL A 96 20.84 17.02 4.76
CA VAL A 96 21.43 17.81 5.84
C VAL A 96 22.52 18.66 5.22
N THR A 97 22.42 19.97 5.35
CA THR A 97 23.42 20.91 4.84
C THR A 97 24.52 21.16 5.87
N GLY A 98 25.74 21.44 5.41
CA GLY A 98 26.86 21.77 6.30
C GLY A 98 26.57 23.00 7.17
N SER A 99 25.85 23.99 6.65
CA SER A 99 25.45 25.19 7.40
C SER A 99 24.48 24.88 8.54
N GLU A 100 23.55 23.91 8.34
CA GLU A 100 22.67 23.44 9.40
C GLU A 100 23.43 22.71 10.53
N LEU A 101 24.44 21.91 10.15
CA LEU A 101 25.28 21.22 11.12
C LEU A 101 26.07 22.23 11.96
N MET A 102 26.71 23.21 11.32
CA MET A 102 27.48 24.25 12.00
C MET A 102 26.60 25.11 12.92
N ALA A 103 25.41 25.48 12.47
CA ALA A 103 24.46 26.27 13.28
C ALA A 103 23.95 25.52 14.53
N ASN A 104 23.92 24.21 14.48
CA ASN A 104 23.45 23.35 15.59
C ASN A 104 24.61 22.62 16.30
N GLU A 105 25.79 23.27 16.37
CA GLU A 105 27.01 22.71 16.99
C GLU A 105 27.34 23.38 18.33
N GLY A 106 28.05 22.65 19.19
CA GLY A 106 28.61 23.18 20.45
C GLY A 106 27.58 23.30 21.58
N LYS A 107 27.80 24.28 22.47
CA LYS A 107 26.94 24.55 23.62
C LYS A 107 25.55 25.03 23.28
N SER A 108 25.34 25.51 22.05
CA SER A 108 24.07 25.98 21.52
C SER A 108 23.22 24.86 20.89
N ARG A 109 23.71 23.63 20.94
CA ARG A 109 22.98 22.47 20.41
C ARG A 109 21.72 22.24 21.22
N MET A 110 20.57 22.56 20.65
CA MET A 110 19.25 22.40 21.27
C MET A 110 18.62 21.04 20.98
N ILE A 111 18.84 20.53 19.77
CA ILE A 111 18.27 19.26 19.29
C ILE A 111 19.34 18.42 18.61
N ASP A 112 19.18 17.12 18.62
CA ASP A 112 19.91 16.25 17.72
C ASP A 112 19.28 16.34 16.33
N LEU A 113 19.82 17.23 15.50
CA LEU A 113 19.29 17.56 14.17
C LEU A 113 19.19 16.32 13.28
N ILE A 114 20.22 15.48 13.27
CA ILE A 114 20.28 14.29 12.43
C ILE A 114 19.22 13.29 12.89
N ALA A 115 19.18 13.00 14.19
CA ALA A 115 18.20 12.07 14.75
C ALA A 115 16.77 12.56 14.54
N SER A 116 16.51 13.86 14.68
CA SER A 116 15.21 14.48 14.43
C SER A 116 14.80 14.38 12.97
N LYS A 117 15.72 14.62 12.01
CA LYS A 117 15.46 14.46 10.58
C LYS A 117 15.19 13.00 10.19
N ILE A 118 15.95 12.04 10.74
CA ILE A 118 15.71 10.60 10.52
C ILE A 118 14.33 10.21 11.06
N LYS A 119 13.97 10.66 12.25
CA LYS A 119 12.65 10.39 12.84
C LYS A 119 11.52 10.98 11.99
N ASN A 120 11.69 12.21 11.49
CA ASN A 120 10.74 12.85 10.59
C ASN A 120 10.60 12.07 9.27
N ALA A 121 11.72 11.68 8.64
CA ALA A 121 11.70 10.87 7.42
C ALA A 121 10.99 9.52 7.62
N SER A 122 11.22 8.86 8.76
CA SER A 122 10.53 7.61 9.11
C SER A 122 9.03 7.81 9.24
N LYS A 123 8.58 8.90 9.88
CA LYS A 123 7.15 9.24 9.98
C LYS A 123 6.54 9.54 8.60
N THR A 124 7.25 10.30 7.77
CA THR A 124 6.81 10.59 6.39
C THR A 124 6.62 9.31 5.59
N LEU A 125 7.56 8.37 5.69
CA LEU A 125 7.44 7.06 5.03
C LEU A 125 6.23 6.28 5.54
N GLN A 126 6.00 6.25 6.86
CA GLN A 126 4.86 5.56 7.46
C GLN A 126 3.52 6.18 7.01
N ASN A 127 3.43 7.50 6.98
CA ASN A 127 2.23 8.21 6.53
C ASN A 127 1.98 7.98 5.03
N GLY A 128 3.03 8.01 4.20
CA GLY A 128 2.93 7.69 2.77
C GLY A 128 2.43 6.28 2.54
N LEU A 129 3.01 5.29 3.20
CA LEU A 129 2.54 3.90 3.11
C LEU A 129 1.11 3.73 3.63
N ALA A 130 0.72 4.48 4.67
CA ALA A 130 -0.65 4.45 5.18
C ALA A 130 -1.65 5.00 4.15
N ALA A 131 -1.29 6.05 3.42
CA ALA A 131 -2.10 6.58 2.32
C ALA A 131 -2.17 5.61 1.14
N ASP A 132 -1.04 5.00 0.77
CA ASP A 132 -0.96 4.04 -0.34
C ASP A 132 -1.81 2.79 -0.12
N VAL A 133 -2.00 2.35 1.13
CA VAL A 133 -2.92 1.22 1.44
C VAL A 133 -4.35 1.49 0.96
N TYR A 134 -4.77 2.75 0.88
CA TYR A 134 -6.11 3.14 0.41
C TYR A 134 -6.12 3.69 -1.01
N SER A 135 -5.00 3.67 -1.72
CA SER A 135 -4.88 4.21 -3.07
C SER A 135 -5.73 3.45 -4.08
N ASP A 136 -6.05 4.11 -5.18
CA ASP A 136 -6.76 3.54 -6.33
C ASP A 136 -5.81 3.08 -7.46
N GLY A 137 -4.50 3.28 -7.29
CA GLY A 137 -3.50 2.89 -8.28
C GLY A 137 -3.55 3.69 -9.58
N SER A 138 -4.14 4.88 -9.57
CA SER A 138 -4.26 5.75 -10.75
C SER A 138 -2.92 6.26 -11.26
N ASP A 139 -1.94 6.44 -10.38
CA ASP A 139 -0.57 6.76 -10.74
C ASP A 139 0.23 5.47 -11.02
N ALA A 140 0.96 5.46 -12.15
CA ALA A 140 1.77 4.31 -12.57
C ALA A 140 2.85 3.90 -11.55
N LEU A 141 3.33 4.83 -10.71
CA LEU A 141 4.34 4.58 -9.67
C LEU A 141 3.74 4.26 -8.30
N GLN A 142 2.46 4.51 -8.11
CA GLN A 142 1.76 4.31 -6.84
C GLN A 142 1.58 2.82 -6.51
N ILE A 143 1.61 2.51 -5.22
CA ILE A 143 1.24 1.18 -4.73
C ILE A 143 -0.28 1.03 -4.88
N GLY A 144 -0.74 -0.03 -5.53
CA GLY A 144 -2.17 -0.32 -5.64
C GLY A 144 -2.75 -0.72 -4.28
N GLY A 145 -3.61 0.14 -3.75
CA GLY A 145 -4.24 -0.06 -2.44
C GLY A 145 -5.61 -0.75 -2.54
N LEU A 146 -6.39 -0.63 -1.47
CA LEU A 146 -7.72 -1.27 -1.38
C LEU A 146 -8.68 -0.82 -2.49
N ARG A 147 -8.64 0.48 -2.86
CA ARG A 147 -9.52 1.00 -3.92
C ARG A 147 -9.15 0.51 -5.31
N TYR A 148 -7.88 0.09 -5.51
CA TYR A 148 -7.45 -0.58 -6.73
C TYR A 148 -7.98 -2.02 -6.79
N LEU A 149 -7.99 -2.73 -5.66
CA LEU A 149 -8.42 -4.13 -5.58
C LEU A 149 -9.95 -4.28 -5.51
N VAL A 150 -10.62 -3.33 -4.87
CA VAL A 150 -12.08 -3.34 -4.66
C VAL A 150 -12.68 -2.14 -5.37
N SER A 151 -13.29 -2.38 -6.53
CA SER A 151 -13.85 -1.35 -7.41
C SER A 151 -15.34 -1.13 -7.15
N ASP A 152 -15.78 0.13 -7.27
CA ASP A 152 -17.20 0.49 -7.32
C ASP A 152 -17.88 0.04 -8.63
N THR A 153 -17.08 -0.28 -9.65
CA THR A 153 -17.52 -0.83 -10.94
C THR A 153 -16.86 -2.18 -11.19
N PRO A 154 -17.29 -3.25 -10.50
CA PRO A 154 -16.60 -4.55 -10.49
C PRO A 154 -16.54 -5.25 -11.83
N SER A 155 -17.37 -4.86 -12.80
CA SER A 155 -17.39 -5.40 -14.16
C SER A 155 -16.51 -4.63 -15.15
N SER A 156 -15.61 -3.77 -14.68
CA SER A 156 -14.71 -3.00 -15.55
C SER A 156 -13.31 -2.93 -14.97
N GLY A 157 -12.33 -2.74 -15.84
CA GLY A 157 -10.93 -2.59 -15.49
C GLY A 157 -10.15 -3.89 -15.38
N THR A 158 -8.83 -3.74 -15.26
CA THR A 158 -7.89 -4.86 -15.16
C THR A 158 -7.16 -4.80 -13.82
N VAL A 159 -7.25 -5.86 -13.04
CA VAL A 159 -6.58 -5.98 -11.74
C VAL A 159 -5.70 -7.22 -11.76
N GLY A 160 -4.42 -7.07 -11.42
CA GLY A 160 -3.48 -8.19 -11.44
C GLY A 160 -3.33 -8.85 -12.81
N GLY A 161 -3.47 -8.07 -13.90
CA GLY A 161 -3.41 -8.60 -15.27
C GLY A 161 -4.67 -9.34 -15.74
N ILE A 162 -5.70 -9.45 -14.90
CA ILE A 162 -6.96 -10.11 -15.21
C ILE A 162 -8.02 -9.06 -15.53
N ASP A 163 -8.57 -9.11 -16.73
CA ASP A 163 -9.63 -8.20 -17.18
C ASP A 163 -10.98 -8.61 -16.59
N ALA A 164 -11.52 -7.77 -15.71
CA ALA A 164 -12.80 -8.00 -15.06
C ALA A 164 -14.01 -7.80 -16.00
N SER A 165 -13.84 -7.18 -17.18
CA SER A 165 -14.92 -6.98 -18.15
C SER A 165 -15.27 -8.28 -18.90
N ALA A 166 -14.32 -9.19 -19.07
CA ALA A 166 -14.53 -10.46 -19.73
C ALA A 166 -15.51 -11.33 -18.96
N ALA A 167 -16.43 -11.97 -19.69
CA ALA A 167 -17.45 -12.83 -19.10
C ALA A 167 -16.86 -14.02 -18.32
N ASP A 168 -15.77 -14.59 -18.85
CA ASP A 168 -15.07 -15.73 -18.26
C ASP A 168 -14.34 -15.39 -16.93
N ASN A 169 -14.14 -14.11 -16.67
CA ASN A 169 -13.47 -13.61 -15.46
C ASN A 169 -14.48 -13.09 -14.41
N ALA A 170 -15.75 -13.44 -14.49
CA ALA A 170 -16.77 -12.99 -13.53
C ALA A 170 -16.43 -13.37 -12.07
N TRP A 171 -15.69 -14.44 -11.87
CA TRP A 171 -15.20 -14.93 -10.57
C TRP A 171 -14.17 -13.98 -9.93
N TRP A 172 -13.52 -13.10 -10.71
CA TRP A 172 -12.53 -12.12 -10.23
C TRP A 172 -13.15 -10.81 -9.76
N ARG A 173 -14.45 -10.62 -9.96
CA ARG A 173 -15.17 -9.41 -9.60
C ARG A 173 -15.47 -9.37 -8.11
N ASN A 174 -15.25 -8.22 -7.49
CA ASN A 174 -15.71 -8.00 -6.12
C ASN A 174 -17.24 -7.86 -6.09
N TYR A 175 -17.86 -8.26 -4.98
CA TYR A 175 -19.29 -8.07 -4.78
C TYR A 175 -19.60 -6.60 -4.50
N LYS A 176 -20.65 -6.08 -5.16
CA LYS A 176 -21.24 -4.76 -4.90
C LYS A 176 -22.70 -4.92 -4.60
N GLY A 177 -23.10 -4.63 -3.35
CA GLY A 177 -24.49 -4.59 -2.92
C GLY A 177 -24.96 -3.15 -2.76
N THR A 178 -26.20 -2.87 -3.15
CA THR A 178 -26.87 -1.60 -2.84
C THR A 178 -27.71 -1.79 -1.58
N CYS A 179 -27.37 -1.06 -0.52
CA CYS A 179 -28.22 -0.98 0.68
C CYS A 179 -29.35 0.00 0.39
N THR A 180 -30.55 -0.50 0.11
CA THR A 180 -31.75 0.32 0.11
C THR A 180 -32.30 0.34 1.53
N PHE A 181 -32.18 1.49 2.19
CA PHE A 181 -32.96 1.73 3.41
C PHE A 181 -34.38 1.99 2.97
N ALA A 182 -35.31 1.13 3.38
CA ALA A 182 -36.73 1.47 3.29
C ALA A 182 -36.97 2.68 4.20
N SER A 183 -37.32 3.82 3.61
CA SER A 183 -37.84 4.94 4.38
C SER A 183 -39.27 4.59 4.78
N ASP A 184 -39.47 4.40 6.07
CA ASP A 184 -40.81 4.35 6.67
C ASP A 184 -41.48 5.71 6.57
#